data_240c331aa34a7e492198e88e6a04bef1
#
_entry.id   240c331aa34a7e492198e88e6a04bef1
#
_cell.length_a   1.000
_cell.length_b   1.000
_cell.length_c   1.000
_cell.angle_alpha   90.00
_cell.angle_beta   90.00
_cell.angle_gamma   90.00
#
_symmetry.space_group_name_H-M   'P 1'
#
loop_
_entity.id
_entity.type
_entity.pdbx_description
1 polymer ?
#
loop_
_entity_poly.entity_id
_entity_poly.type
_entity_poly.pdbx_seq_one_letter_code
_entity_poly.pdbx_strand_id
1 'polypeptide(L)'
;FNGSWDDVICDAIRAERDVEIALSPGFRWGTTLLPGQDITIDDMYAQTSMNYPAVYRMEFTGKQLKDILEDVCDNLFNPDPFFQQGGDMVRVGGMSYRCAPKAEMGSRISDMVLTRTGAPIEAERKYTVGGWASIDPNTEGPAIYDLL
;
A
#
# COMPACT_ATOMS: atom_id res chain seq x y z
N PHE A 1 1.22 9.52 6.91
CA PHE A 1 1.42 8.16 7.42
C PHE A 1 2.30 7.37 6.48
N ASN A 2 3.60 7.66 6.42
CA ASN A 2 4.54 6.92 5.60
C ASN A 2 5.89 6.87 6.32
N GLY A 3 6.57 5.75 6.23
CA GLY A 3 7.92 5.56 6.76
C GLY A 3 8.90 5.21 5.65
N SER A 4 10.18 5.34 5.90
CA SER A 4 11.21 5.02 4.90
C SER A 4 11.16 3.55 4.45
N TRP A 5 10.77 2.63 5.32
CA TRP A 5 10.55 1.23 4.93
C TRP A 5 9.37 1.06 3.98
N ASP A 6 8.29 1.81 4.17
CA ASP A 6 7.13 1.78 3.25
C ASP A 6 7.55 2.22 1.84
N ASP A 7 8.40 3.25 1.75
CA ASP A 7 8.94 3.73 0.47
C ASP A 7 9.83 2.67 -0.19
N VAL A 8 10.76 2.06 0.56
CA VAL A 8 11.65 1.00 0.05
C VAL A 8 10.83 -0.19 -0.47
N ILE A 9 9.85 -0.67 0.29
CA ILE A 9 8.99 -1.80 -0.11
C ILE A 9 8.19 -1.45 -1.36
N CYS A 10 7.55 -0.29 -1.39
CA CYS A 10 6.76 0.14 -2.55
C CYS A 10 7.61 0.33 -3.81
N ASP A 11 8.81 0.88 -3.67
CA ASP A 11 9.73 1.09 -4.80
C ASP A 11 10.27 -0.24 -5.32
N ALA A 12 10.61 -1.18 -4.45
CA ALA A 12 11.01 -2.55 -4.85
C ALA A 12 9.88 -3.25 -5.62
N ILE A 13 8.65 -3.22 -5.12
CA ILE A 13 7.50 -3.79 -5.82
C ILE A 13 7.35 -3.16 -7.21
N ARG A 14 7.46 -1.85 -7.32
CA ARG A 14 7.31 -1.15 -8.60
C ARG A 14 8.40 -1.52 -9.59
N ALA A 15 9.64 -1.62 -9.13
CA ALA A 15 10.78 -1.98 -9.97
C ALA A 15 10.72 -3.43 -10.42
N GLU A 16 10.55 -4.37 -9.49
CA GLU A 16 10.65 -5.80 -9.76
C GLU A 16 9.40 -6.38 -10.45
N ARG A 17 8.24 -5.77 -10.25
CA ARG A 17 6.99 -6.20 -10.90
C ARG A 17 6.63 -5.38 -12.13
N ASP A 18 7.41 -4.36 -12.47
CA ASP A 18 7.15 -3.44 -13.60
C ASP A 18 5.71 -2.90 -13.56
N VAL A 19 5.37 -2.19 -12.48
CA VAL A 19 4.04 -1.65 -12.25
C VAL A 19 4.07 -0.14 -12.01
N GLU A 20 2.95 0.53 -12.37
CA GLU A 20 2.80 1.98 -12.18
C GLU A 20 2.61 2.32 -10.70
N ILE A 21 1.86 1.49 -9.97
CA ILE A 21 1.43 1.74 -8.59
C ILE A 21 1.75 0.52 -7.74
N ALA A 22 2.23 0.74 -6.53
CA ALA A 22 2.39 -0.28 -5.52
C ALA A 22 1.43 -0.06 -4.35
N LEU A 23 0.91 -1.16 -3.79
CA LEU A 23 0.12 -1.19 -2.57
C LEU A 23 0.82 -2.08 -1.55
N SER A 24 1.00 -1.58 -0.33
CA SER A 24 1.63 -2.32 0.76
C SER A 24 0.86 -2.11 2.06
N PRO A 25 0.75 -3.11 2.94
CA PRO A 25 0.32 -2.87 4.30
C PRO A 25 1.36 -1.99 5.01
N GLY A 26 0.98 -1.34 6.12
CA GLY A 26 1.94 -0.61 6.95
C GLY A 26 3.09 -1.50 7.44
N PHE A 27 4.27 -0.92 7.61
CA PHE A 27 5.44 -1.63 8.12
C PHE A 27 5.21 -2.21 9.53
N ARG A 28 6.06 -3.14 9.95
CA ARG A 28 5.98 -3.74 11.27
C ARG A 28 6.59 -2.82 12.33
N TRP A 29 5.94 -2.78 13.50
CA TRP A 29 6.42 -2.03 14.65
C TRP A 29 7.45 -2.85 15.44
N GLY A 30 8.35 -2.15 16.13
CA GLY A 30 9.29 -2.76 17.09
C GLY A 30 10.73 -2.87 16.61
N THR A 31 11.03 -2.51 15.36
CA THR A 31 12.39 -2.38 14.85
C THR A 31 12.69 -0.95 14.47
N THR A 32 13.88 -0.48 14.79
CA THR A 32 14.35 0.87 14.45
C THR A 32 15.78 0.79 13.99
N LEU A 33 16.07 1.35 12.82
CA LEU A 33 17.41 1.55 12.30
C LEU A 33 17.77 3.03 12.41
N LEU A 34 18.90 3.31 12.99
CA LEU A 34 19.43 4.68 13.09
C LEU A 34 20.25 5.01 11.85
N PRO A 35 20.37 6.30 11.49
CA PRO A 35 21.26 6.73 10.41
C PRO A 35 22.69 6.22 10.61
N GLY A 36 23.24 5.59 9.57
CA GLY A 36 24.58 5.02 9.60
C GLY A 36 24.67 3.57 10.07
N GLN A 37 23.56 2.94 10.43
CA GLN A 37 23.50 1.50 10.65
C GLN A 37 23.25 0.76 9.33
N ASP A 38 23.87 -0.41 9.18
CA ASP A 38 23.63 -1.29 8.05
C ASP A 38 22.24 -1.91 8.16
N ILE A 39 21.55 -2.05 7.04
CA ILE A 39 20.32 -2.82 6.95
C ILE A 39 20.72 -4.28 6.78
N THR A 40 20.28 -5.13 7.69
CA THR A 40 20.54 -6.57 7.65
C THR A 40 19.37 -7.34 7.03
N ILE A 41 19.63 -8.60 6.63
CA ILE A 41 18.58 -9.52 6.17
C ILE A 41 17.52 -9.73 7.27
N ASP A 42 17.92 -9.76 8.53
CA ASP A 42 16.99 -9.91 9.66
C ASP A 42 16.06 -8.69 9.78
N ASP A 43 16.56 -7.48 9.53
CA ASP A 43 15.72 -6.27 9.51
C ASP A 43 14.69 -6.35 8.38
N MET A 44 15.09 -6.83 7.21
CA MET A 44 14.23 -7.02 6.06
C MET A 44 13.11 -8.03 6.35
N TYR A 45 13.45 -9.18 6.91
CA TYR A 45 12.45 -10.17 7.34
C TYR A 45 11.53 -9.62 8.43
N ALA A 46 12.04 -8.85 9.39
CA ALA A 46 11.23 -8.23 10.44
C ALA A 46 10.20 -7.25 9.85
N GLN A 47 10.56 -6.47 8.82
CA GLN A 47 9.65 -5.51 8.16
C GLN A 47 8.63 -6.19 7.25
N THR A 48 8.92 -7.37 6.73
CA THR A 48 8.04 -8.12 5.82
C THR A 48 7.40 -9.36 6.46
N SER A 49 7.39 -9.43 7.77
CA SER A 49 6.89 -10.56 8.56
C SER A 49 5.36 -10.68 8.50
N MET A 50 4.85 -11.27 7.41
CA MET A 50 3.44 -11.60 7.21
C MET A 50 3.25 -12.99 6.59
N ASN A 51 2.09 -13.59 6.87
CA ASN A 51 1.74 -14.94 6.40
C ASN A 51 1.40 -15.01 4.89
N TYR A 52 1.25 -13.87 4.22
CA TYR A 52 0.86 -13.77 2.82
C TYR A 52 1.92 -12.97 2.04
N PRO A 53 3.11 -13.55 1.81
CA PRO A 53 4.24 -12.80 1.26
C PRO A 53 4.17 -12.60 -0.25
N ALA A 54 3.31 -13.31 -0.98
CA ALA A 54 3.26 -13.26 -2.44
C ALA A 54 2.95 -11.85 -2.95
N VAL A 55 3.77 -11.38 -3.89
CA VAL A 55 3.60 -10.08 -4.54
C VAL A 55 2.89 -10.27 -5.87
N TYR A 56 1.61 -9.89 -5.91
CA TYR A 56 0.80 -9.94 -7.13
C TYR A 56 1.13 -8.80 -8.11
N ARG A 57 0.72 -9.01 -9.36
CA ARG A 57 0.66 -7.98 -10.41
C ARG A 57 -0.69 -8.07 -11.09
N MET A 58 -1.49 -7.03 -10.98
CA MET A 58 -2.86 -6.95 -11.50
C MET A 58 -3.11 -5.61 -12.19
N GLU A 59 -4.26 -5.50 -12.85
CA GLU A 59 -4.78 -4.22 -13.35
C GLU A 59 -5.98 -3.80 -12.50
N PHE A 60 -5.94 -2.56 -11.98
CA PHE A 60 -7.07 -1.92 -11.33
C PHE A 60 -7.45 -0.63 -12.05
N THR A 61 -8.74 -0.35 -12.13
CA THR A 61 -9.21 0.97 -12.55
C THR A 61 -8.95 2.01 -11.45
N GLY A 62 -8.88 3.29 -11.82
CA GLY A 62 -8.75 4.35 -10.81
C GLY A 62 -9.91 4.35 -9.82
N LYS A 63 -11.11 3.95 -10.26
CA LYS A 63 -12.27 3.75 -9.36
C LYS A 63 -11.99 2.66 -8.33
N GLN A 64 -11.50 1.49 -8.77
CA GLN A 64 -11.17 0.39 -7.86
C GLN A 64 -10.09 0.78 -6.85
N LEU A 65 -9.06 1.53 -7.28
CA LEU A 65 -8.04 2.06 -6.37
C LEU A 65 -8.65 2.99 -5.31
N LYS A 66 -9.56 3.87 -5.73
CA LYS A 66 -10.28 4.73 -4.79
C LYS A 66 -11.13 3.91 -3.82
N ASP A 67 -11.89 2.95 -4.32
CA ASP A 67 -12.78 2.10 -3.52
C ASP A 67 -11.99 1.33 -2.44
N ILE A 68 -10.81 0.78 -2.77
CA ILE A 68 -9.91 0.11 -1.82
C ILE A 68 -9.46 1.10 -0.72
N LEU A 69 -9.03 2.29 -1.09
CA LEU A 69 -8.56 3.28 -0.12
C LEU A 69 -9.70 3.81 0.77
N GLU A 70 -10.91 3.99 0.22
CA GLU A 70 -12.09 4.40 0.97
C GLU A 70 -12.52 3.33 1.98
N ASP A 71 -12.51 2.05 1.58
CA ASP A 71 -12.86 0.92 2.45
C ASP A 71 -11.90 0.81 3.64
N VAL A 72 -10.59 0.84 3.39
CA VAL A 72 -9.59 0.81 4.46
C VAL A 72 -9.69 2.05 5.35
N CYS A 73 -9.96 3.22 4.76
CA CYS A 73 -10.16 4.45 5.51
C CYS A 73 -11.42 4.36 6.40
N ASP A 74 -12.49 3.69 5.95
CA ASP A 74 -13.68 3.47 6.76
C ASP A 74 -13.41 2.53 7.94
N ASN A 75 -12.65 1.46 7.72
CA ASN A 75 -12.22 0.55 8.80
C ASN A 75 -11.44 1.27 9.92
N LEU A 76 -10.80 2.40 9.62
CA LEU A 76 -10.03 3.18 10.59
C LEU A 76 -10.84 4.32 11.23
N PHE A 77 -11.71 4.97 10.46
CA PHE A 77 -12.29 6.26 10.82
C PHE A 77 -13.83 6.27 10.77
N ASN A 78 -14.48 5.12 10.76
CA ASN A 78 -15.94 5.06 10.84
C ASN A 78 -16.40 5.77 12.14
N PRO A 79 -17.42 6.65 12.09
CA PRO A 79 -17.90 7.35 13.28
C PRO A 79 -18.51 6.41 14.32
N ASP A 80 -19.01 5.24 13.91
CA ASP A 80 -19.44 4.18 14.81
C ASP A 80 -18.27 3.25 15.12
N PRO A 81 -17.78 3.21 16.38
CA PRO A 81 -16.64 2.38 16.74
C PRO A 81 -16.88 0.88 16.55
N PHE A 82 -18.13 0.44 16.47
CA PHE A 82 -18.47 -0.96 16.19
C PHE A 82 -17.99 -1.40 14.79
N PHE A 83 -17.93 -0.47 13.82
CA PHE A 83 -17.47 -0.73 12.46
C PHE A 83 -15.98 -0.43 12.26
N GLN A 84 -15.29 0.07 13.28
CA GLN A 84 -13.84 0.25 13.22
C GLN A 84 -13.13 -1.08 13.40
N GLN A 85 -12.76 -1.72 12.30
CA GLN A 85 -12.03 -2.99 12.32
C GLN A 85 -10.55 -2.81 12.69
N GLY A 86 -10.07 -1.58 12.68
CA GLY A 86 -8.67 -1.25 12.95
C GLY A 86 -7.76 -1.49 11.76
N GLY A 87 -6.49 -1.72 12.04
CA GLY A 87 -5.45 -1.87 11.00
C GLY A 87 -4.70 -0.58 10.75
N ASP A 88 -4.13 -0.46 9.57
CA ASP A 88 -3.34 0.68 9.14
C ASP A 88 -3.76 1.11 7.73
N MET A 89 -3.59 2.39 7.41
CA MET A 89 -3.87 2.86 6.06
C MET A 89 -2.90 2.22 5.06
N VAL A 90 -3.41 1.82 3.90
CA VAL A 90 -2.58 1.26 2.81
C VAL A 90 -1.48 2.26 2.45
N ARG A 91 -0.24 1.78 2.41
CA ARG A 91 0.89 2.52 1.85
C ARG A 91 0.87 2.41 0.34
N VAL A 92 1.16 3.50 -0.33
CA VAL A 92 1.10 3.56 -1.79
C VAL A 92 2.43 4.03 -2.37
N GLY A 93 2.90 3.37 -3.42
CA GLY A 93 4.01 3.83 -4.25
C GLY A 93 3.52 4.23 -5.63
N GLY A 94 4.15 5.21 -6.26
CA GLY A 94 3.80 5.65 -7.61
C GLY A 94 2.57 6.54 -7.72
N MET A 95 1.80 6.70 -6.64
CA MET A 95 0.68 7.62 -6.55
C MET A 95 0.68 8.37 -5.21
N SER A 96 -0.06 9.45 -5.15
CA SER A 96 -0.40 10.16 -3.91
C SER A 96 -1.87 10.53 -3.90
N TYR A 97 -2.42 10.80 -2.71
CA TYR A 97 -3.80 11.19 -2.51
C TYR A 97 -3.96 12.02 -1.24
N ARG A 98 -5.12 12.63 -1.06
CA ARG A 98 -5.54 13.25 0.19
C ARG A 98 -6.57 12.38 0.89
N CYS A 99 -6.48 12.29 2.22
CA CYS A 99 -7.48 11.65 3.05
C CYS A 99 -8.08 12.67 4.02
N ALA A 100 -9.41 12.74 4.04
CA ALA A 100 -10.20 13.53 4.98
C ALA A 100 -10.95 12.58 5.93
N PRO A 101 -10.37 12.14 7.05
CA PRO A 101 -10.91 11.06 7.90
C PRO A 101 -12.33 11.33 8.43
N LYS A 102 -12.69 12.60 8.61
CA LYS A 102 -14.01 12.99 9.13
C LYS A 102 -15.11 13.12 8.06
N ALA A 103 -14.75 12.97 6.78
CA ALA A 103 -15.74 12.97 5.72
C ALA A 103 -16.53 11.66 5.71
N GLU A 104 -17.66 11.65 5.02
CA GLU A 104 -18.44 10.44 4.81
C GLU A 104 -17.67 9.45 3.92
N MET A 105 -17.92 8.16 4.09
CA MET A 105 -17.37 7.10 3.23
C MET A 105 -17.67 7.40 1.75
N GLY A 106 -16.67 7.20 0.90
CA GLY A 106 -16.72 7.56 -0.52
C GLY A 106 -16.28 8.99 -0.85
N SER A 107 -16.15 9.85 0.18
CA SER A 107 -15.67 11.23 0.06
C SER A 107 -14.40 11.53 0.86
N ARG A 108 -13.81 10.50 1.48
CA ARG A 108 -12.59 10.65 2.28
C ARG A 108 -11.34 10.75 1.41
N ILE A 109 -11.30 10.05 0.27
CA ILE A 109 -10.15 9.99 -0.61
C ILE A 109 -10.37 10.91 -1.80
N SER A 110 -9.43 11.86 -1.99
CA SER A 110 -9.45 12.84 -3.09
C SER A 110 -8.05 13.11 -3.63
N ASP A 111 -7.97 13.90 -4.69
CA ASP A 111 -6.72 14.38 -5.30
C ASP A 111 -5.71 13.24 -5.59
N MET A 112 -6.21 12.12 -6.09
CA MET A 112 -5.38 10.98 -6.47
C MET A 112 -4.59 11.33 -7.74
N VAL A 113 -3.26 11.31 -7.65
CA VAL A 113 -2.37 11.65 -8.78
C VAL A 113 -1.22 10.66 -8.90
N LEU A 114 -0.76 10.40 -10.13
CA LEU A 114 0.49 9.68 -10.37
C LEU A 114 1.68 10.56 -10.00
N THR A 115 2.56 10.08 -9.12
CA THR A 115 3.70 10.87 -8.63
C THR A 115 4.70 11.23 -9.73
N ARG A 116 4.88 10.34 -10.71
CA ARG A 116 5.83 10.55 -11.82
C ARG A 116 5.44 11.68 -12.75
N THR A 117 4.15 11.88 -12.98
CA THR A 117 3.64 12.82 -14.01
C THR A 117 2.82 13.97 -13.44
N GLY A 118 2.34 13.84 -12.19
CA GLY A 118 1.35 14.74 -11.61
C GLY A 118 -0.05 14.61 -12.23
N ALA A 119 -0.23 13.66 -13.17
CA ALA A 119 -1.53 13.46 -13.81
C ALA A 119 -2.55 12.88 -12.83
N PRO A 120 -3.81 13.32 -12.85
CA PRO A 120 -4.85 12.76 -12.02
C PRO A 120 -5.10 11.28 -12.37
N ILE A 121 -5.45 10.49 -11.35
CA ILE A 121 -5.94 9.12 -11.53
C ILE A 121 -7.37 9.19 -12.07
N GLU A 122 -7.56 8.69 -13.27
CA GLU A 122 -8.85 8.66 -13.98
C GLU A 122 -9.65 7.40 -13.59
N ALA A 123 -10.92 7.56 -13.25
CA ALA A 123 -11.75 6.49 -12.70
C ALA A 123 -11.81 5.24 -13.59
N GLU A 124 -11.96 5.43 -14.90
CA GLU A 124 -12.14 4.33 -15.87
C GLU A 124 -10.82 3.82 -16.47
N ARG A 125 -9.72 4.52 -16.26
CA ARG A 125 -8.41 4.11 -16.77
C ARG A 125 -7.88 2.95 -15.90
N LYS A 126 -7.31 1.95 -16.56
CA LYS A 126 -6.58 0.86 -15.91
C LYS A 126 -5.13 1.25 -15.65
N TYR A 127 -4.65 0.83 -14.51
CA TYR A 127 -3.27 1.00 -14.04
C TYR A 127 -2.71 -0.35 -13.66
N THR A 128 -1.44 -0.60 -13.99
CA THR A 128 -0.75 -1.79 -13.48
C THR A 128 -0.41 -1.58 -12.01
N VAL A 129 -0.82 -2.53 -11.18
CA VAL A 129 -0.68 -2.47 -9.72
C VAL A 129 0.02 -3.71 -9.21
N GLY A 130 1.07 -3.51 -8.42
CA GLY A 130 1.70 -4.54 -7.62
C GLY A 130 1.32 -4.38 -6.16
N GLY A 131 1.19 -5.48 -5.45
CA GLY A 131 0.92 -5.44 -4.01
C GLY A 131 1.15 -6.79 -3.37
N TRP A 132 1.14 -6.80 -2.05
CA TRP A 132 1.36 -8.01 -1.27
C TRP A 132 0.45 -8.08 -0.04
N ALA A 133 0.55 -9.15 0.73
CA ALA A 133 -0.30 -9.41 1.89
C ALA A 133 -1.79 -9.60 1.52
N SER A 134 -2.06 -10.13 0.32
CA SER A 134 -3.40 -10.54 -0.08
C SER A 134 -3.82 -11.81 0.66
N ILE A 135 -5.04 -11.81 1.19
CA ILE A 135 -5.65 -12.99 1.84
C ILE A 135 -6.22 -13.99 0.82
N ASP A 136 -6.23 -13.67 -0.48
CA ASP A 136 -6.67 -14.60 -1.52
C ASP A 136 -5.63 -15.73 -1.65
N PRO A 137 -6.02 -17.00 -1.39
CA PRO A 137 -5.11 -18.14 -1.45
C PRO A 137 -4.58 -18.42 -2.86
N ASN A 138 -5.19 -17.85 -3.90
CA ASN A 138 -4.75 -17.98 -5.28
C ASN A 138 -3.79 -16.87 -5.70
N THR A 139 -3.36 -16.01 -4.78
CA THR A 139 -2.39 -14.96 -5.08
C THR A 139 -1.04 -15.61 -5.41
N GLU A 140 -0.56 -15.38 -6.62
CA GLU A 140 0.72 -15.88 -7.12
C GLU A 140 1.72 -14.74 -7.30
N GLY A 141 2.98 -15.03 -7.04
CA GLY A 141 4.09 -14.11 -7.22
C GLY A 141 5.28 -14.45 -6.33
N PRO A 142 6.43 -13.80 -6.53
CA PRO A 142 7.57 -13.93 -5.63
C PRO A 142 7.22 -13.44 -4.24
N ALA A 143 7.92 -13.92 -3.23
CA ALA A 143 7.74 -13.40 -1.89
C ALA A 143 8.33 -11.98 -1.77
N ILE A 144 7.70 -11.13 -0.96
CA ILE A 144 8.13 -9.72 -0.82
C ILE A 144 9.59 -9.60 -0.34
N TYR A 145 10.03 -10.49 0.53
CA TYR A 145 11.41 -10.52 1.03
C TYR A 145 12.44 -11.00 0.00
N ASP A 146 12.01 -11.59 -1.13
CA ASP A 146 12.88 -11.94 -2.26
C ASP A 146 13.04 -10.76 -3.25
N LEU A 147 12.21 -9.71 -3.11
CA LEU A 147 12.28 -8.51 -3.95
C LEU A 147 13.10 -7.39 -3.30
N LEU A 148 13.38 -7.47 -2.01
CA LEU A 148 14.13 -6.48 -1.23
C LEU A 148 15.60 -6.86 -1.10
#